data_da0f81c073b818b20950545902d70c50
#
_entry.id   da0f81c073b818b20950545902d70c50
#
_cell.length_a   1.000
_cell.length_b   1.000
_cell.length_c   1.000
_cell.angle_alpha   90.00
_cell.angle_beta   90.00
_cell.angle_gamma   90.00
#
_symmetry.space_group_name_H-M   'P 1'
#
loop_
_entity.id
_entity.type
_entity.pdbx_description
1 polymer ?
#
loop_
_entity_poly.entity_id
_entity_poly.type
_entity_poly.pdbx_seq_one_letter_code
_entity_poly.pdbx_strand_id
1 'polypeptide(L)'
;MLVIRATAAAACTLLASCSGIQSTLSAFGAEAQSTRALTLTMAVAAAVITIAVLAIAFHAVRAPEGSLDHRSGMRVILWLGAIGPTIILAILLASTLPTMRTLAAKPGDLEIHVEGEQFWWRVQYKPAQGDPIESANEIRLPVGRTVTFLLTSPDVIHSFWVPGLAGKMDMIPGRTNRLVVQATATGKYRGTCAEFCGLSHAQMAFDVVAMEPREFDSWLAEQSKPAAPGTSAGERLFDQYGCIGCHRVRGHATGSPIGPDLTHFGSRPTLAAGILPMEAEAVAAFIRDPAASKPGVLMPSFEDMPDDDARDIARWLMELR
;
A
#
# COMPACT_ATOMS: atom_id res chain seq x y z
N MET A 1 -40.88 0.69 16.56
CA MET A 1 -40.32 1.68 15.63
C MET A 1 -38.90 2.17 15.98
N LEU A 2 -38.59 2.36 17.26
CA LEU A 2 -37.24 2.84 17.70
C LEU A 2 -36.13 1.82 17.40
N VAL A 3 -36.35 0.55 17.63
CA VAL A 3 -35.38 -0.55 17.40
C VAL A 3 -35.06 -0.71 15.91
N ILE A 4 -36.06 -0.62 15.03
CA ILE A 4 -35.86 -0.73 13.58
C ILE A 4 -35.05 0.49 13.03
N ARG A 5 -35.25 1.67 13.60
CA ARG A 5 -34.49 2.88 13.23
C ARG A 5 -33.04 2.80 13.74
N ALA A 6 -32.80 2.24 14.92
CA ALA A 6 -31.48 2.03 15.47
C ALA A 6 -30.68 0.98 14.68
N THR A 7 -31.30 -0.12 14.26
CA THR A 7 -30.65 -1.15 13.43
C THR A 7 -30.37 -0.66 12.03
N ALA A 8 -31.27 0.15 11.41
CA ALA A 8 -31.01 0.75 10.10
C ALA A 8 -29.88 1.80 10.16
N ALA A 9 -29.83 2.63 11.21
CA ALA A 9 -28.74 3.59 11.40
C ALA A 9 -27.39 2.88 11.64
N ALA A 10 -27.34 1.81 12.43
CA ALA A 10 -26.15 1.00 12.64
C ALA A 10 -25.67 0.30 11.36
N ALA A 11 -26.60 -0.20 10.53
CA ALA A 11 -26.27 -0.78 9.23
C ALA A 11 -25.70 0.26 8.25
N CYS A 12 -26.23 1.48 8.23
CA CYS A 12 -25.71 2.57 7.39
C CYS A 12 -24.32 3.04 7.82
N THR A 13 -24.04 3.08 9.14
CA THR A 13 -22.69 3.46 9.63
C THR A 13 -21.64 2.38 9.35
N LEU A 14 -22.00 1.10 9.35
CA LEU A 14 -21.11 0.01 8.98
C LEU A 14 -20.76 0.05 7.48
N LEU A 15 -21.68 0.46 6.61
CA LEU A 15 -21.43 0.59 5.17
C LEU A 15 -20.59 1.82 4.82
N ALA A 16 -20.68 2.91 5.60
CA ALA A 16 -19.91 4.13 5.37
C ALA A 16 -18.39 3.95 5.64
N SER A 17 -17.99 2.97 6.43
CA SER A 17 -16.58 2.68 6.74
C SER A 17 -15.87 1.83 5.65
N CYS A 18 -16.59 1.40 4.61
CA CYS A 18 -16.03 0.54 3.56
C CYS A 18 -15.31 1.29 2.44
N SER A 19 -15.28 2.64 2.47
CA SER A 19 -14.60 3.47 1.48
C SER A 19 -13.43 4.21 2.12
N GLY A 20 -12.24 4.14 1.50
CA GLY A 20 -11.03 4.82 1.97
C GLY A 20 -9.83 4.51 1.08
N ILE A 21 -8.78 5.32 1.22
CA ILE A 21 -7.57 5.20 0.40
C ILE A 21 -6.80 3.88 0.62
N GLN A 22 -7.14 3.12 1.66
CA GLN A 22 -6.60 1.78 1.98
C GLN A 22 -7.65 0.67 1.93
N SER A 23 -8.88 0.95 1.47
CA SER A 23 -9.94 -0.05 1.44
C SER A 23 -9.70 -1.10 0.36
N THR A 24 -9.72 -2.37 0.73
CA THR A 24 -9.71 -3.51 -0.21
C THR A 24 -10.99 -3.57 -1.08
N LEU A 25 -12.06 -2.92 -0.64
CA LEU A 25 -13.31 -2.83 -1.39
C LEU A 25 -13.32 -1.68 -2.41
N SER A 26 -12.39 -0.73 -2.30
CA SER A 26 -12.17 0.35 -3.28
C SER A 26 -11.13 -0.09 -4.32
N ALA A 27 -11.47 -1.15 -5.07
CA ALA A 27 -10.56 -1.76 -6.04
C ALA A 27 -10.34 -0.87 -7.26
N PHE A 28 -9.09 -0.46 -7.49
CA PHE A 28 -8.65 0.29 -8.66
C PHE A 28 -7.60 -0.47 -9.50
N GLY A 29 -7.27 -1.69 -9.11
CA GLY A 29 -6.42 -2.61 -9.88
C GLY A 29 -7.23 -3.76 -10.45
N ALA A 30 -6.81 -4.28 -11.60
CA ALA A 30 -7.49 -5.39 -12.27
C ALA A 30 -7.55 -6.65 -11.39
N GLU A 31 -6.46 -6.95 -10.67
CA GLU A 31 -6.39 -8.05 -9.72
C GLU A 31 -7.31 -7.83 -8.51
N ALA A 32 -7.25 -6.63 -7.93
CA ALA A 32 -8.09 -6.29 -6.79
C ALA A 32 -9.59 -6.34 -7.13
N GLN A 33 -9.99 -5.98 -8.35
CA GLN A 33 -11.37 -6.09 -8.83
C GLN A 33 -11.83 -7.56 -8.87
N SER A 34 -10.99 -8.45 -9.39
CA SER A 34 -11.27 -9.88 -9.42
C SER A 34 -11.39 -10.47 -8.00
N THR A 35 -10.46 -10.11 -7.12
CA THR A 35 -10.48 -10.53 -5.71
C THR A 35 -11.70 -9.98 -4.97
N ARG A 36 -12.06 -8.71 -5.20
CA ARG A 36 -13.28 -8.10 -4.64
C ARG A 36 -14.54 -8.85 -5.08
N ALA A 37 -14.68 -9.17 -6.37
CA ALA A 37 -15.83 -9.91 -6.87
C ALA A 37 -15.95 -11.29 -6.19
N LEU A 38 -14.85 -12.03 -6.06
CA LEU A 38 -14.80 -13.29 -5.35
C LEU A 38 -15.17 -13.11 -3.86
N THR A 39 -14.61 -12.14 -3.18
CA THR A 39 -14.89 -11.85 -1.76
C THR A 39 -16.36 -11.56 -1.53
N LEU A 40 -16.99 -10.73 -2.37
CA LEU A 40 -18.42 -10.42 -2.26
C LEU A 40 -19.28 -11.65 -2.51
N THR A 41 -18.95 -12.46 -3.51
CA THR A 41 -19.65 -13.72 -3.79
C THR A 41 -19.57 -14.68 -2.60
N MET A 42 -18.39 -14.83 -2.02
CA MET A 42 -18.18 -15.66 -0.84
C MET A 42 -18.94 -15.13 0.39
N ALA A 43 -18.94 -13.81 0.60
CA ALA A 43 -19.66 -13.18 1.71
C ALA A 43 -21.17 -13.40 1.61
N VAL A 44 -21.75 -13.27 0.42
CA VAL A 44 -23.16 -13.53 0.18
C VAL A 44 -23.46 -15.02 0.41
N ALA A 45 -22.66 -15.93 -0.14
CA ALA A 45 -22.81 -17.36 0.06
C ALA A 45 -22.73 -17.75 1.55
N ALA A 46 -21.75 -17.20 2.28
CA ALA A 46 -21.61 -17.41 3.71
C ALA A 46 -22.82 -16.92 4.50
N ALA A 47 -23.36 -15.74 4.16
CA ALA A 47 -24.57 -15.21 4.78
C ALA A 47 -25.78 -16.13 4.55
N VAL A 48 -25.98 -16.62 3.33
CA VAL A 48 -27.07 -17.55 2.98
C VAL A 48 -26.91 -18.87 3.77
N ILE A 49 -25.72 -19.44 3.80
CA ILE A 49 -25.44 -20.67 4.56
C ILE A 49 -25.70 -20.45 6.05
N THR A 50 -25.22 -19.33 6.61
CA THR A 50 -25.44 -19.01 8.04
C THR A 50 -26.92 -18.90 8.37
N ILE A 51 -27.71 -18.20 7.56
CA ILE A 51 -29.15 -18.06 7.73
C ILE A 51 -29.83 -19.44 7.65
N ALA A 52 -29.46 -20.27 6.68
CA ALA A 52 -30.02 -21.60 6.52
C ALA A 52 -29.71 -22.51 7.73
N VAL A 53 -28.45 -22.48 8.21
CA VAL A 53 -28.06 -23.26 9.40
C VAL A 53 -28.80 -22.77 10.65
N LEU A 54 -28.91 -21.46 10.86
CA LEU A 54 -29.66 -20.91 11.98
C LEU A 54 -31.16 -21.26 11.88
N ALA A 55 -31.75 -21.24 10.70
CA ALA A 55 -33.16 -21.64 10.49
C ALA A 55 -33.37 -23.11 10.80
N ILE A 56 -32.47 -24.00 10.35
CA ILE A 56 -32.52 -25.44 10.66
C ILE A 56 -32.37 -25.64 12.18
N ALA A 57 -31.41 -25.02 12.82
CA ALA A 57 -31.21 -25.11 14.27
C ALA A 57 -32.43 -24.62 15.07
N PHE A 58 -33.01 -23.48 14.66
CA PHE A 58 -34.22 -22.94 15.27
C PHE A 58 -35.41 -23.88 15.11
N HIS A 59 -35.58 -24.47 13.93
CA HIS A 59 -36.63 -25.45 13.67
C HIS A 59 -36.44 -26.74 14.49
N ALA A 60 -35.19 -27.23 14.54
CA ALA A 60 -34.84 -28.43 15.31
C ALA A 60 -35.13 -28.30 16.80
N VAL A 61 -34.85 -27.13 17.43
CA VAL A 61 -35.15 -26.86 18.84
C VAL A 61 -36.66 -26.84 19.13
N ARG A 62 -37.48 -26.48 18.15
CA ARG A 62 -38.94 -26.42 18.29
C ARG A 62 -39.67 -27.69 17.83
N ALA A 63 -38.99 -28.55 17.12
CA ALA A 63 -39.59 -29.77 16.61
C ALA A 63 -39.96 -30.76 17.74
N PRO A 64 -41.09 -31.45 17.66
CA PRO A 64 -41.44 -32.52 18.62
C PRO A 64 -40.41 -33.64 18.60
N GLU A 65 -40.26 -34.33 19.74
CA GLU A 65 -39.40 -35.49 19.86
C GLU A 65 -39.82 -36.56 18.81
N GLY A 66 -38.84 -37.14 18.10
CA GLY A 66 -39.07 -38.15 17.08
C GLY A 66 -39.53 -37.62 15.70
N SER A 67 -39.55 -36.31 15.49
CA SER A 67 -39.91 -35.69 14.19
C SER A 67 -39.02 -36.08 13.02
N LEU A 68 -37.79 -36.52 13.29
CA LEU A 68 -36.86 -37.10 12.30
C LEU A 68 -36.47 -38.52 12.73
N ASP A 69 -36.71 -39.49 11.86
CA ASP A 69 -36.18 -40.82 12.03
C ASP A 69 -34.67 -40.88 11.81
N HIS A 70 -33.97 -41.85 12.37
CA HIS A 70 -32.52 -41.96 12.32
C HIS A 70 -31.97 -41.94 10.88
N ARG A 71 -32.63 -42.57 9.92
CA ARG A 71 -32.20 -42.62 8.51
C ARG A 71 -32.31 -41.27 7.83
N SER A 72 -33.41 -40.55 8.06
CA SER A 72 -33.59 -39.18 7.51
C SER A 72 -32.64 -38.18 8.12
N GLY A 73 -32.41 -38.23 9.45
CA GLY A 73 -31.40 -37.41 10.13
C GLY A 73 -30.00 -37.67 9.58
N MET A 74 -29.61 -38.92 9.39
CA MET A 74 -28.30 -39.27 8.82
C MET A 74 -28.14 -38.80 7.37
N ARG A 75 -29.20 -38.82 6.55
CA ARG A 75 -29.16 -38.25 5.19
C ARG A 75 -28.94 -36.73 5.20
N VAL A 76 -29.62 -36.01 6.08
CA VAL A 76 -29.45 -34.56 6.23
C VAL A 76 -28.01 -34.25 6.61
N ILE A 77 -27.44 -34.94 7.60
CA ILE A 77 -26.04 -34.78 8.00
C ILE A 77 -25.10 -35.08 6.85
N LEU A 78 -25.31 -36.18 6.12
CA LEU A 78 -24.44 -36.57 5.00
C LEU A 78 -24.47 -35.50 3.88
N TRP A 79 -25.67 -35.07 3.46
CA TRP A 79 -25.79 -34.14 2.34
C TRP A 79 -25.42 -32.71 2.69
N LEU A 80 -25.89 -32.20 3.82
CA LEU A 80 -25.64 -30.79 4.19
C LEU A 80 -24.35 -30.62 4.98
N GLY A 81 -23.86 -31.64 5.69
CA GLY A 81 -22.64 -31.54 6.50
C GLY A 81 -21.38 -32.08 5.81
N ALA A 82 -21.51 -32.96 4.83
CA ALA A 82 -20.36 -33.55 4.14
C ALA A 82 -20.36 -33.28 2.63
N ILE A 83 -21.32 -33.79 1.89
CA ILE A 83 -21.33 -33.76 0.42
C ILE A 83 -21.49 -32.33 -0.10
N GLY A 84 -22.44 -31.56 0.44
CA GLY A 84 -22.69 -30.19 0.01
C GLY A 84 -21.47 -29.30 0.19
N PRO A 85 -20.87 -29.18 1.40
CA PRO A 85 -19.65 -28.42 1.62
C PRO A 85 -18.49 -28.85 0.71
N THR A 86 -18.31 -30.18 0.50
CA THR A 86 -17.25 -30.70 -0.39
C THR A 86 -17.45 -30.23 -1.82
N ILE A 87 -18.67 -30.24 -2.34
CA ILE A 87 -19.00 -29.78 -3.69
C ILE A 87 -18.73 -28.25 -3.79
N ILE A 88 -19.17 -27.46 -2.81
CA ILE A 88 -18.94 -26.01 -2.78
C ILE A 88 -17.44 -25.71 -2.81
N LEU A 89 -16.64 -26.38 -1.98
CA LEU A 89 -15.19 -26.21 -1.94
C LEU A 89 -14.53 -26.63 -3.26
N ALA A 90 -14.97 -27.71 -3.88
CA ALA A 90 -14.47 -28.16 -5.19
C ALA A 90 -14.76 -27.12 -6.29
N ILE A 91 -15.96 -26.54 -6.30
CA ILE A 91 -16.34 -25.50 -7.25
C ILE A 91 -15.50 -24.23 -7.00
N LEU A 92 -15.32 -23.79 -5.75
CA LEU A 92 -14.47 -22.67 -5.40
C LEU A 92 -13.03 -22.91 -5.86
N LEU A 93 -12.47 -24.06 -5.58
CA LEU A 93 -11.11 -24.42 -6.02
C LEU A 93 -11.00 -24.35 -7.54
N ALA A 94 -11.91 -24.98 -8.26
CA ALA A 94 -11.90 -24.98 -9.73
C ALA A 94 -12.06 -23.58 -10.33
N SER A 95 -12.82 -22.69 -9.69
CA SER A 95 -13.03 -21.30 -10.15
C SER A 95 -11.85 -20.39 -9.83
N THR A 96 -11.09 -20.65 -8.77
CA THR A 96 -9.97 -19.78 -8.35
C THR A 96 -8.64 -20.14 -9.02
N LEU A 97 -8.41 -21.39 -9.39
CA LEU A 97 -7.18 -21.83 -10.05
C LEU A 97 -6.85 -21.06 -11.35
N PRO A 98 -7.80 -20.77 -12.25
CA PRO A 98 -7.52 -19.93 -13.43
C PRO A 98 -7.09 -18.52 -13.06
N THR A 99 -7.71 -17.91 -12.03
CA THR A 99 -7.35 -16.57 -11.55
C THR A 99 -5.91 -16.49 -11.08
N MET A 100 -5.44 -17.50 -10.34
CA MET A 100 -4.02 -17.55 -9.92
C MET A 100 -3.04 -17.63 -11.09
N ARG A 101 -3.43 -18.24 -12.21
CA ARG A 101 -2.59 -18.31 -13.41
C ARG A 101 -2.52 -16.99 -14.16
N THR A 102 -3.58 -16.21 -14.17
CA THR A 102 -3.59 -14.88 -14.80
C THR A 102 -2.76 -13.86 -14.01
N LEU A 103 -2.62 -14.04 -12.69
CA LEU A 103 -1.74 -13.25 -11.83
C LEU A 103 -0.23 -13.45 -12.12
N ALA A 104 0.14 -14.56 -12.74
CA ALA A 104 1.48 -14.78 -13.29
C ALA A 104 1.67 -14.12 -14.67
N ALA A 105 1.00 -12.99 -14.90
CA ALA A 105 0.93 -12.27 -16.16
C ALA A 105 2.30 -11.95 -16.77
N LYS A 106 2.32 -11.69 -18.10
CA LYS A 106 3.51 -11.25 -18.82
C LYS A 106 4.05 -9.97 -18.17
N PRO A 107 5.38 -9.81 -18.09
CA PRO A 107 5.99 -8.55 -17.65
C PRO A 107 5.37 -7.36 -18.36
N GLY A 108 5.14 -6.28 -17.60
CA GLY A 108 4.68 -5.02 -18.17
C GLY A 108 5.81 -4.27 -18.85
N ASP A 109 5.44 -3.27 -19.65
CA ASP A 109 6.38 -2.41 -20.36
C ASP A 109 7.09 -1.39 -19.43
N LEU A 110 6.54 -1.17 -18.24
CA LEU A 110 7.11 -0.31 -17.20
C LEU A 110 7.59 -1.17 -16.03
N GLU A 111 8.88 -1.04 -15.71
CA GLU A 111 9.49 -1.68 -14.54
C GLU A 111 9.76 -0.65 -13.46
N ILE A 112 9.30 -0.92 -12.25
CA ILE A 112 9.55 -0.11 -11.06
C ILE A 112 10.22 -1.00 -10.01
N HIS A 113 11.43 -0.67 -9.63
CA HIS A 113 12.12 -1.33 -8.53
C HIS A 113 11.74 -0.66 -7.23
N VAL A 114 11.28 -1.44 -6.26
CA VAL A 114 10.96 -0.97 -4.91
C VAL A 114 11.77 -1.77 -3.92
N GLU A 115 12.52 -1.06 -3.08
CA GLU A 115 13.29 -1.64 -2.00
C GLU A 115 12.73 -1.17 -0.66
N GLY A 116 12.35 -2.11 0.21
CA GLY A 116 11.90 -1.84 1.57
C GLY A 116 13.10 -1.79 2.49
N GLU A 117 13.32 -0.64 3.12
CA GLU A 117 14.35 -0.41 4.14
C GLU A 117 13.69 0.01 5.45
N GLN A 118 14.27 -0.27 6.59
CA GLN A 118 13.72 0.17 7.90
C GLN A 118 13.89 1.69 8.09
N PHE A 119 12.84 2.55 7.99
CA PHE A 119 11.42 2.22 7.77
C PHE A 119 10.87 3.11 6.66
N TRP A 120 11.31 2.93 5.41
CA TRP A 120 10.96 3.73 4.26
C TRP A 120 11.02 2.91 2.97
N TRP A 121 10.61 3.48 1.83
CA TRP A 121 10.54 2.80 0.54
C TRP A 121 11.39 3.54 -0.47
N ARG A 122 12.46 2.92 -0.94
CA ARG A 122 13.21 3.38 -2.09
C ARG A 122 12.48 2.96 -3.35
N VAL A 123 12.26 3.89 -4.27
CA VAL A 123 11.52 3.65 -5.51
C VAL A 123 12.40 4.08 -6.68
N GLN A 124 12.57 3.20 -7.65
CA GLN A 124 13.34 3.49 -8.86
C GLN A 124 12.50 3.13 -10.09
N TYR A 125 12.26 4.12 -10.93
CA TYR A 125 11.69 3.90 -12.24
C TYR A 125 12.81 3.61 -13.23
N LYS A 126 12.67 2.52 -14.00
CA LYS A 126 13.61 2.18 -15.05
C LYS A 126 12.99 2.52 -16.41
N PRO A 127 13.28 3.70 -16.96
CA PRO A 127 12.84 4.04 -18.29
C PRO A 127 13.52 3.12 -19.33
N ALA A 128 12.90 2.97 -20.50
CA ALA A 128 13.48 2.18 -21.58
C ALA A 128 14.83 2.74 -22.07
N GLN A 129 15.07 4.03 -21.85
CA GLN A 129 16.33 4.72 -22.17
C GLN A 129 16.63 5.74 -21.05
N GLY A 130 17.91 5.92 -20.73
CA GLY A 130 18.37 6.84 -19.69
C GLY A 130 18.64 6.19 -18.34
N ASP A 131 19.07 7.00 -17.39
CA ASP A 131 19.37 6.55 -16.04
C ASP A 131 18.11 6.27 -15.23
N PRO A 132 18.17 5.39 -14.22
CA PRO A 132 17.07 5.19 -13.28
C PRO A 132 16.68 6.49 -12.58
N ILE A 133 15.37 6.71 -12.46
CA ILE A 133 14.81 7.88 -11.78
C ILE A 133 14.42 7.46 -10.37
N GLU A 134 15.05 8.05 -9.37
CA GLU A 134 14.81 7.74 -7.97
C GLU A 134 13.71 8.61 -7.36
N SER A 135 12.88 7.98 -6.53
CA SER A 135 11.90 8.59 -5.66
C SER A 135 11.90 7.88 -4.31
N ALA A 136 11.15 8.37 -3.35
CA ALA A 136 11.00 7.71 -2.06
C ALA A 136 9.60 7.91 -1.48
N ASN A 137 9.04 6.83 -0.93
CA ASN A 137 7.75 6.81 -0.24
C ASN A 137 6.55 7.27 -1.11
N GLU A 138 6.74 7.37 -2.42
CA GLU A 138 5.71 7.74 -3.39
C GLU A 138 5.87 6.87 -4.65
N ILE A 139 4.76 6.33 -5.14
CA ILE A 139 4.70 5.58 -6.40
C ILE A 139 3.61 6.18 -7.27
N ARG A 140 3.94 6.51 -8.51
CA ARG A 140 2.97 6.93 -9.52
C ARG A 140 2.82 5.86 -10.60
N LEU A 141 1.59 5.63 -11.04
CA LEU A 141 1.22 4.57 -11.96
C LEU A 141 0.37 5.12 -13.10
N PRO A 142 0.68 4.76 -14.36
CA PRO A 142 -0.22 5.05 -15.48
C PRO A 142 -1.40 4.08 -15.49
N VAL A 143 -2.62 4.61 -15.60
CA VAL A 143 -3.83 3.80 -15.75
C VAL A 143 -3.80 3.05 -17.09
N GLY A 144 -4.27 1.81 -17.10
CA GLY A 144 -4.38 0.97 -18.30
C GLY A 144 -3.09 0.34 -18.77
N ARG A 145 -1.90 0.76 -18.25
CA ARG A 145 -0.61 0.11 -18.56
C ARG A 145 -0.28 -0.96 -17.54
N THR A 146 0.31 -2.06 -17.98
CA THR A 146 0.82 -3.10 -17.09
C THR A 146 2.16 -2.67 -16.52
N VAL A 147 2.29 -2.73 -15.20
CA VAL A 147 3.49 -2.36 -14.45
C VAL A 147 4.05 -3.60 -13.77
N THR A 148 5.35 -3.79 -13.84
CA THR A 148 6.06 -4.83 -13.09
C THR A 148 6.84 -4.20 -11.95
N PHE A 149 6.47 -4.52 -10.72
CA PHE A 149 7.28 -4.24 -9.55
C PHE A 149 8.35 -5.31 -9.36
N LEU A 150 9.60 -4.91 -9.19
CA LEU A 150 10.68 -5.73 -8.66
C LEU A 150 10.89 -5.34 -7.20
N LEU A 151 10.66 -6.29 -6.30
CA LEU A 151 10.55 -6.06 -4.87
C LEU A 151 11.72 -6.73 -4.16
N THR A 152 12.51 -5.93 -3.44
CA THR A 152 13.71 -6.36 -2.70
C THR A 152 13.76 -5.74 -1.31
N SER A 153 14.58 -6.30 -0.45
CA SER A 153 14.91 -5.73 0.86
C SER A 153 16.40 -5.97 1.17
N PRO A 154 17.14 -4.96 1.69
CA PRO A 154 18.52 -5.12 2.12
C PRO A 154 18.66 -5.55 3.59
N ASP A 155 17.61 -5.45 4.40
CA ASP A 155 17.68 -5.58 5.86
C ASP A 155 16.80 -6.73 6.40
N VAL A 156 15.52 -6.52 6.61
CA VAL A 156 14.57 -7.51 7.14
C VAL A 156 13.47 -7.81 6.14
N ILE A 157 12.60 -8.75 6.43
CA ILE A 157 11.42 -8.99 5.59
C ILE A 157 10.45 -7.82 5.75
N HIS A 158 10.03 -7.24 4.61
CA HIS A 158 8.90 -6.34 4.48
C HIS A 158 7.84 -6.98 3.60
N SER A 159 6.68 -6.36 3.47
CA SER A 159 5.68 -6.80 2.49
C SER A 159 5.03 -5.58 1.84
N PHE A 160 5.16 -5.52 0.52
CA PHE A 160 4.57 -4.46 -0.30
C PHE A 160 3.09 -4.72 -0.48
N TRP A 161 2.24 -3.79 -0.09
CA TRP A 161 0.80 -3.93 -0.24
C TRP A 161 0.09 -2.62 -0.50
N VAL A 162 -0.63 -2.57 -1.62
CA VAL A 162 -1.60 -1.52 -1.95
C VAL A 162 -2.96 -2.19 -2.06
N PRO A 163 -3.80 -2.14 -1.02
CA PRO A 163 -4.99 -2.99 -0.89
C PRO A 163 -5.97 -2.93 -2.06
N GLY A 164 -6.18 -1.75 -2.63
CA GLY A 164 -7.07 -1.57 -3.78
C GLY A 164 -6.44 -1.88 -5.14
N LEU A 165 -5.13 -2.15 -5.21
CA LEU A 165 -4.40 -2.42 -6.46
C LEU A 165 -4.25 -3.92 -6.70
N ALA A 166 -3.68 -4.64 -5.73
CA ALA A 166 -3.35 -6.06 -5.84
C ALA A 166 -3.21 -6.70 -4.46
N GLY A 167 -2.93 -8.01 -4.43
CA GLY A 167 -2.51 -8.74 -3.24
C GLY A 167 -1.14 -8.25 -2.73
N LYS A 168 -0.80 -8.61 -1.47
CA LYS A 168 0.54 -8.31 -0.91
C LYS A 168 1.62 -9.20 -1.53
N MET A 169 2.84 -8.70 -1.56
CA MET A 169 4.02 -9.46 -1.96
C MET A 169 5.17 -9.21 -0.98
N ASP A 170 5.69 -10.28 -0.41
CA ASP A 170 6.78 -10.20 0.56
C ASP A 170 8.10 -9.80 -0.12
N MET A 171 8.90 -9.02 0.57
CA MET A 171 10.21 -8.51 0.17
C MET A 171 11.24 -9.16 1.08
N ILE A 172 11.86 -10.21 0.57
CA ILE A 172 12.72 -11.10 1.36
C ILE A 172 14.19 -10.77 1.05
N PRO A 173 15.04 -10.52 2.06
CA PRO A 173 16.46 -10.29 1.85
C PRO A 173 17.11 -11.37 0.98
N GLY A 174 17.92 -10.95 0.02
CA GLY A 174 18.58 -11.85 -0.93
C GLY A 174 17.69 -12.41 -2.04
N ARG A 175 16.43 -11.99 -2.14
CA ARG A 175 15.50 -12.39 -3.22
C ARG A 175 14.89 -11.19 -3.91
N THR A 176 14.64 -11.31 -5.21
CA THR A 176 13.81 -10.37 -5.96
C THR A 176 12.48 -11.03 -6.26
N ASN A 177 11.42 -10.56 -5.64
CA ASN A 177 10.06 -10.96 -5.94
C ASN A 177 9.45 -10.04 -7.00
N ARG A 178 8.54 -10.57 -7.80
CA ARG A 178 7.90 -9.84 -8.89
C ARG A 178 6.40 -9.75 -8.64
N LEU A 179 5.85 -8.54 -8.74
CA LEU A 179 4.41 -8.29 -8.69
C LEU A 179 4.01 -7.54 -9.96
N VAL A 180 3.13 -8.12 -10.77
CA VAL A 180 2.60 -7.49 -11.99
C VAL A 180 1.22 -6.95 -11.70
N VAL A 181 1.00 -5.66 -12.00
CA VAL A 181 -0.25 -4.96 -11.69
C VAL A 181 -0.70 -4.10 -12.86
N GLN A 182 -2.00 -3.78 -12.88
CA GLN A 182 -2.57 -2.78 -13.79
C GLN A 182 -3.58 -1.93 -13.03
N ALA A 183 -3.31 -0.63 -12.90
CA ALA A 183 -4.27 0.32 -12.38
C ALA A 183 -5.39 0.54 -13.41
N THR A 184 -6.65 0.57 -12.97
CA THR A 184 -7.84 0.71 -13.83
C THR A 184 -8.61 2.00 -13.61
N ALA A 185 -8.24 2.78 -12.59
CA ALA A 185 -8.85 4.07 -12.28
C ALA A 185 -7.81 5.04 -11.70
N THR A 186 -7.95 6.31 -12.04
CA THR A 186 -7.15 7.40 -11.48
C THR A 186 -7.52 7.65 -10.02
N GLY A 187 -6.58 8.16 -9.23
CA GLY A 187 -6.84 8.52 -7.83
C GLY A 187 -5.60 8.51 -6.97
N LYS A 188 -5.79 8.87 -5.70
CA LYS A 188 -4.77 8.84 -4.66
C LYS A 188 -5.10 7.70 -3.69
N TYR A 189 -4.13 6.85 -3.46
CA TYR A 189 -4.25 5.65 -2.65
C TYR A 189 -3.06 5.57 -1.69
N ARG A 190 -3.12 4.63 -0.76
CA ARG A 190 -2.06 4.43 0.23
C ARG A 190 -1.65 2.96 0.24
N GLY A 191 -0.35 2.74 0.16
CA GLY A 191 0.28 1.46 0.44
C GLY A 191 0.86 1.41 1.85
N THR A 192 1.18 0.21 2.32
CA THR A 192 1.72 -0.03 3.66
C THR A 192 2.65 -1.23 3.65
N CYS A 193 3.53 -1.31 4.63
CA CYS A 193 4.23 -2.54 4.98
C CYS A 193 3.22 -3.51 5.62
N ALA A 194 3.12 -4.71 5.08
CA ALA A 194 2.18 -5.74 5.52
C ALA A 194 2.87 -6.96 6.17
N GLU A 195 4.16 -6.81 6.57
CA GLU A 195 4.91 -7.77 7.35
C GLU A 195 5.68 -7.05 8.45
N PHE A 196 5.64 -7.56 9.68
CA PHE A 196 6.28 -6.91 10.82
C PHE A 196 7.80 -6.77 10.60
N CYS A 197 8.26 -5.53 10.52
CA CYS A 197 9.65 -5.19 10.20
C CYS A 197 10.41 -4.44 11.30
N GLY A 198 9.80 -4.20 12.46
CA GLY A 198 10.43 -3.55 13.61
C GLY A 198 9.63 -2.39 14.21
N LEU A 199 10.32 -1.50 14.94
CA LEU A 199 9.71 -0.49 15.81
C LEU A 199 8.72 0.44 15.08
N SER A 200 9.05 0.92 13.88
CA SER A 200 8.20 1.80 13.08
C SER A 200 7.46 1.07 11.95
N HIS A 201 7.17 -0.22 12.13
CA HIS A 201 6.37 -0.97 11.15
C HIS A 201 5.03 -0.29 10.83
N ALA A 202 4.30 0.18 11.82
CA ALA A 202 3.01 0.86 11.63
C ALA A 202 3.15 2.23 10.93
N GLN A 203 4.34 2.84 10.97
CA GLN A 203 4.67 4.11 10.34
C GLN A 203 5.39 3.94 8.99
N MET A 204 5.38 2.73 8.40
CA MET A 204 6.00 2.45 7.11
C MET A 204 4.93 2.34 6.03
N ALA A 205 4.39 3.48 5.63
CA ALA A 205 3.43 3.60 4.54
C ALA A 205 4.06 4.29 3.31
N PHE A 206 3.32 4.41 2.23
CA PHE A 206 3.70 5.16 1.04
C PHE A 206 2.47 5.63 0.27
N ASP A 207 2.62 6.71 -0.48
CA ASP A 207 1.57 7.24 -1.32
C ASP A 207 1.58 6.57 -2.70
N VAL A 208 0.40 6.33 -3.24
CA VAL A 208 0.21 5.80 -4.60
C VAL A 208 -0.72 6.73 -5.37
N VAL A 209 -0.25 7.23 -6.51
CA VAL A 209 -1.04 8.09 -7.40
C VAL A 209 -1.21 7.38 -8.74
N ALA A 210 -2.42 6.93 -9.03
CA ALA A 210 -2.78 6.45 -10.36
C ALA A 210 -3.27 7.63 -11.20
N MET A 211 -2.69 7.81 -12.39
CA MET A 211 -2.92 8.97 -13.25
C MET A 211 -3.03 8.58 -14.71
N GLU A 212 -3.52 9.51 -15.52
CA GLU A 212 -3.58 9.29 -16.97
C GLU A 212 -2.18 9.05 -17.57
N PRO A 213 -2.03 8.18 -18.59
CA PRO A 213 -0.72 7.83 -19.15
C PRO A 213 0.10 9.03 -19.60
N ARG A 214 -0.52 10.04 -20.22
CA ARG A 214 0.18 11.26 -20.66
C ARG A 214 0.69 12.10 -19.50
N GLU A 215 -0.07 12.19 -18.43
CA GLU A 215 0.33 12.90 -17.20
C GLU A 215 1.50 12.17 -16.52
N PHE A 216 1.44 10.84 -16.50
CA PHE A 216 2.52 10.00 -15.99
C PHE A 216 3.81 10.20 -16.80
N ASP A 217 3.75 10.15 -18.13
CA ASP A 217 4.93 10.32 -18.98
C ASP A 217 5.53 11.74 -18.82
N SER A 218 4.70 12.77 -18.69
CA SER A 218 5.13 14.14 -18.40
C SER A 218 5.78 14.26 -17.02
N TRP A 219 5.16 13.68 -16.00
CA TRP A 219 5.70 13.65 -14.65
C TRP A 219 7.06 12.92 -14.60
N LEU A 220 7.17 11.77 -15.24
CA LEU A 220 8.41 10.99 -15.28
C LEU A 220 9.53 11.75 -15.98
N ALA A 221 9.21 12.49 -17.04
CA ALA A 221 10.15 13.36 -17.73
C ALA A 221 10.62 14.54 -16.85
N GLU A 222 9.74 15.13 -16.03
CA GLU A 222 10.14 16.15 -15.04
C GLU A 222 11.02 15.53 -13.95
N GLN A 223 10.65 14.35 -13.43
CA GLN A 223 11.45 13.65 -12.41
C GLN A 223 12.84 13.25 -12.91
N SER A 224 13.10 13.15 -14.21
CA SER A 224 14.43 12.89 -14.75
C SER A 224 15.36 14.10 -14.70
N LYS A 225 14.82 15.32 -14.58
CA LYS A 225 15.60 16.55 -14.53
C LYS A 225 16.27 16.73 -13.17
N PRO A 226 17.38 17.45 -13.10
CA PRO A 226 17.91 17.91 -11.83
C PRO A 226 16.96 18.92 -11.17
N ALA A 227 16.96 18.99 -9.84
CA ALA A 227 16.33 20.10 -9.15
C ALA A 227 17.03 21.41 -9.53
N ALA A 228 16.27 22.48 -9.61
CA ALA A 228 16.77 23.82 -9.86
C ALA A 228 16.45 24.74 -8.66
N PRO A 229 16.99 24.48 -7.47
CA PRO A 229 16.79 25.34 -6.32
C PRO A 229 17.56 26.65 -6.54
N GLY A 230 16.98 27.76 -6.08
CA GLY A 230 17.75 28.98 -5.88
C GLY A 230 18.82 28.78 -4.80
N THR A 231 19.93 29.50 -4.89
CA THR A 231 20.94 29.54 -3.82
C THR A 231 20.32 30.16 -2.57
N SER A 232 20.24 29.42 -1.48
CA SER A 232 19.62 29.90 -0.24
C SER A 232 20.48 29.60 1.00
N ALA A 233 20.10 30.19 2.13
CA ALA A 233 20.72 29.83 3.41
C ALA A 233 20.55 28.34 3.70
N GLY A 234 19.37 27.78 3.41
CA GLY A 234 19.09 26.37 3.64
C GLY A 234 19.98 25.41 2.85
N GLU A 235 20.34 25.75 1.61
CA GLU A 235 21.30 24.98 0.81
C GLU A 235 22.66 24.89 1.48
N ARG A 236 23.22 26.03 1.92
CA ARG A 236 24.50 26.04 2.61
C ARG A 236 24.49 25.30 3.93
N LEU A 237 23.40 25.43 4.69
CA LEU A 237 23.21 24.72 5.95
C LEU A 237 23.09 23.20 5.73
N PHE A 238 22.41 22.77 4.66
CA PHE A 238 22.32 21.35 4.27
C PHE A 238 23.72 20.72 4.09
N ASP A 239 24.64 21.44 3.45
CA ASP A 239 26.02 20.99 3.29
C ASP A 239 26.80 21.07 4.62
N GLN A 240 26.65 22.17 5.36
CA GLN A 240 27.34 22.43 6.62
C GLN A 240 27.00 21.38 7.68
N TYR A 241 25.75 20.95 7.77
CA TYR A 241 25.30 19.89 8.68
C TYR A 241 25.58 18.47 8.14
N GLY A 242 26.17 18.35 6.95
CA GLY A 242 26.59 17.06 6.39
C GLY A 242 25.44 16.21 5.84
N CYS A 243 24.26 16.77 5.59
CA CYS A 243 23.10 16.06 5.07
C CYS A 243 23.40 15.34 3.73
N ILE A 244 24.27 15.97 2.91
CA ILE A 244 24.75 15.41 1.64
C ILE A 244 25.50 14.08 1.79
N GLY A 245 26.02 13.77 2.99
CA GLY A 245 26.69 12.50 3.27
C GLY A 245 25.75 11.29 3.16
N CYS A 246 24.43 11.51 3.30
CA CYS A 246 23.42 10.47 3.19
C CYS A 246 22.39 10.71 2.09
N HIS A 247 22.09 11.97 1.77
CA HIS A 247 21.05 12.34 0.80
C HIS A 247 21.64 12.86 -0.51
N ARG A 248 20.97 12.59 -1.60
CA ARG A 248 21.27 13.14 -2.92
C ARG A 248 20.25 14.20 -3.29
N VAL A 249 20.73 15.30 -3.88
CA VAL A 249 19.93 16.28 -4.60
C VAL A 249 20.60 16.50 -5.96
N ARG A 250 20.02 15.98 -7.03
CA ARG A 250 20.57 16.12 -8.39
C ARG A 250 20.51 17.59 -8.83
N GLY A 251 21.63 18.08 -9.36
CA GLY A 251 21.80 19.50 -9.72
C GLY A 251 22.42 20.35 -8.62
N HIS A 252 22.54 19.87 -7.39
CA HIS A 252 23.27 20.51 -6.31
C HIS A 252 24.69 19.89 -6.20
N ALA A 253 24.84 18.80 -5.46
CA ALA A 253 26.11 18.09 -5.39
C ALA A 253 25.85 16.56 -5.46
N THR A 254 26.89 15.80 -5.78
CA THR A 254 26.82 14.33 -5.82
C THR A 254 26.78 13.79 -4.39
N GLY A 255 25.58 13.72 -3.82
CA GLY A 255 25.36 13.13 -2.51
C GLY A 255 25.35 11.59 -2.54
N SER A 256 25.36 10.99 -1.36
CA SER A 256 25.29 9.55 -1.19
C SER A 256 23.86 9.03 -1.37
N PRO A 257 23.66 7.82 -1.88
CA PRO A 257 22.34 7.19 -1.97
C PRO A 257 21.96 6.40 -0.70
N ILE A 258 22.56 6.66 0.46
CA ILE A 258 22.24 5.95 1.71
C ILE A 258 20.80 6.24 2.14
N GLY A 259 20.45 7.51 2.22
CA GLY A 259 19.08 7.95 2.51
C GLY A 259 18.25 8.20 1.24
N PRO A 260 16.98 8.62 1.39
CA PRO A 260 16.13 9.00 0.27
C PRO A 260 16.76 10.08 -0.62
N ASP A 261 16.64 9.92 -1.95
CA ASP A 261 16.91 11.01 -2.90
C ASP A 261 15.92 12.15 -2.64
N LEU A 262 16.43 13.38 -2.45
CA LEU A 262 15.63 14.56 -2.12
C LEU A 262 15.43 15.51 -3.30
N THR A 263 15.85 15.15 -4.52
CA THR A 263 15.84 15.99 -5.73
C THR A 263 14.50 16.68 -5.97
N HIS A 264 13.38 15.97 -5.80
CA HIS A 264 12.03 16.52 -5.96
C HIS A 264 11.22 16.40 -4.65
N PHE A 265 11.88 16.64 -3.52
CA PHE A 265 11.30 16.47 -2.20
C PHE A 265 10.02 17.30 -2.00
N GLY A 266 10.03 18.57 -2.39
CA GLY A 266 8.88 19.47 -2.24
C GLY A 266 7.66 19.14 -3.10
N SER A 267 7.78 18.16 -4.03
CA SER A 267 6.66 17.65 -4.83
C SER A 267 5.96 16.46 -4.21
N ARG A 268 6.49 15.91 -3.12
CA ARG A 268 5.91 14.73 -2.47
C ARG A 268 4.65 15.08 -1.69
N PRO A 269 3.64 14.19 -1.66
CA PRO A 269 2.39 14.47 -0.94
C PRO A 269 2.54 14.40 0.58
N THR A 270 3.48 13.60 1.09
CA THR A 270 3.67 13.38 2.52
C THR A 270 5.14 13.25 2.90
N LEU A 271 5.42 13.44 4.18
CA LEU A 271 6.74 13.27 4.82
C LEU A 271 6.79 11.94 5.60
N ALA A 272 8.01 11.44 5.87
CA ALA A 272 8.33 10.34 6.77
C ALA A 272 7.58 9.02 6.46
N ALA A 273 7.49 8.65 5.17
CA ALA A 273 6.79 7.45 4.71
C ALA A 273 5.27 7.49 4.99
N GLY A 274 4.62 8.60 4.63
CA GLY A 274 3.18 8.72 4.65
C GLY A 274 2.56 9.05 6.02
N ILE A 275 3.34 9.49 7.01
CA ILE A 275 2.82 9.71 8.37
C ILE A 275 2.71 11.18 8.79
N LEU A 276 3.45 12.08 8.13
CA LEU A 276 3.44 13.50 8.45
C LEU A 276 3.01 14.33 7.23
N PRO A 277 2.42 15.52 7.44
CA PRO A 277 2.12 16.44 6.35
C PRO A 277 3.40 16.99 5.73
N MET A 278 3.35 17.34 4.44
CA MET A 278 4.44 18.01 3.74
C MET A 278 4.37 19.52 4.00
N GLU A 279 4.86 19.95 5.17
CA GLU A 279 4.86 21.32 5.67
C GLU A 279 6.23 21.65 6.24
N ALA A 280 6.71 22.89 6.06
CA ALA A 280 8.06 23.29 6.46
C ALA A 280 8.34 23.04 7.95
N GLU A 281 7.37 23.31 8.83
CA GLU A 281 7.53 23.08 10.28
C GLU A 281 7.61 21.58 10.61
N ALA A 282 6.85 20.73 9.93
CA ALA A 282 6.92 19.27 10.10
C ALA A 282 8.27 18.72 9.60
N VAL A 283 8.80 19.26 8.48
CA VAL A 283 10.11 18.91 7.95
C VAL A 283 11.21 19.33 8.91
N ALA A 284 11.17 20.57 9.43
CA ALA A 284 12.15 21.08 10.40
C ALA A 284 12.15 20.24 11.68
N ALA A 285 10.97 19.92 12.23
CA ALA A 285 10.84 19.07 13.40
C ALA A 285 11.40 17.66 13.16
N PHE A 286 11.11 17.07 11.97
CA PHE A 286 11.62 15.75 11.61
C PHE A 286 13.13 15.73 11.40
N ILE A 287 13.75 16.81 10.89
CA ILE A 287 15.21 16.95 10.80
C ILE A 287 15.83 16.93 12.20
N ARG A 288 15.27 17.67 13.15
CA ARG A 288 15.82 17.78 14.50
C ARG A 288 15.71 16.49 15.29
N ASP A 289 14.55 15.85 15.25
CA ASP A 289 14.32 14.58 15.95
C ASP A 289 13.40 13.63 15.14
N PRO A 290 13.98 12.89 14.18
CA PRO A 290 13.20 11.94 13.39
C PRO A 290 12.66 10.78 14.24
N ALA A 291 13.35 10.43 15.33
CA ALA A 291 12.96 9.31 16.21
C ALA A 291 11.69 9.61 17.01
N ALA A 292 11.40 10.88 17.32
CA ALA A 292 10.15 11.27 17.98
C ALA A 292 8.90 10.86 17.19
N SER A 293 8.96 10.96 15.86
CA SER A 293 7.86 10.55 15.00
C SER A 293 7.99 9.12 14.48
N LYS A 294 9.21 8.59 14.43
CA LYS A 294 9.53 7.33 13.77
C LYS A 294 10.63 6.57 14.54
N PRO A 295 10.28 5.93 15.67
CA PRO A 295 11.25 5.21 16.50
C PRO A 295 12.07 4.19 15.71
N GLY A 296 13.39 4.19 15.93
CA GLY A 296 14.31 3.26 15.26
C GLY A 296 14.69 3.65 13.83
N VAL A 297 14.33 4.85 13.36
CA VAL A 297 14.82 5.39 12.09
C VAL A 297 16.35 5.56 12.12
N LEU A 298 17.01 5.30 10.98
CA LEU A 298 18.48 5.40 10.89
C LEU A 298 19.00 6.83 10.65
N MET A 299 18.12 7.77 10.26
CA MET A 299 18.48 9.18 10.16
C MET A 299 18.86 9.70 11.56
N PRO A 300 20.05 10.28 11.75
CA PRO A 300 20.45 10.81 13.05
C PRO A 300 19.61 12.01 13.46
N SER A 301 19.47 12.24 14.77
CA SER A 301 18.89 13.44 15.32
C SER A 301 19.88 14.59 15.28
N PHE A 302 19.37 15.82 15.05
CA PHE A 302 20.12 17.07 15.07
C PHE A 302 19.54 17.99 16.17
N GLU A 303 19.42 17.46 17.38
CA GLU A 303 18.78 18.16 18.52
C GLU A 303 19.44 19.50 18.87
N ASP A 304 20.77 19.61 18.71
CA ASP A 304 21.53 20.84 18.94
C ASP A 304 21.45 21.86 17.79
N MET A 305 20.79 21.50 16.66
CA MET A 305 20.58 22.42 15.54
C MET A 305 19.62 23.53 15.94
N PRO A 306 19.99 24.83 15.74
CA PRO A 306 19.07 25.93 15.96
C PRO A 306 17.77 25.77 15.14
N ASP A 307 16.65 26.17 15.73
CA ASP A 307 15.33 26.07 15.08
C ASP A 307 15.29 26.82 13.74
N ASP A 308 15.97 27.97 13.65
CA ASP A 308 16.01 28.77 12.42
C ASP A 308 16.78 28.06 11.32
N ASP A 309 17.90 27.39 11.63
CA ASP A 309 18.68 26.60 10.67
C ASP A 309 17.84 25.43 10.14
N ALA A 310 17.14 24.70 11.02
CA ALA A 310 16.25 23.61 10.62
C ALA A 310 15.11 24.11 9.70
N ARG A 311 14.53 25.29 10.00
CA ARG A 311 13.50 25.91 9.16
C ARG A 311 14.04 26.37 7.82
N ASP A 312 15.24 26.89 7.77
CA ASP A 312 15.87 27.31 6.52
C ASP A 312 16.16 26.13 5.62
N ILE A 313 16.69 25.02 6.17
CA ILE A 313 16.86 23.77 5.43
C ILE A 313 15.50 23.25 4.94
N ALA A 314 14.49 23.22 5.81
CA ALA A 314 13.16 22.75 5.45
C ALA A 314 12.52 23.56 4.32
N ARG A 315 12.63 24.90 4.35
CA ARG A 315 12.13 25.79 3.29
C ARG A 315 12.83 25.50 1.97
N TRP A 316 14.15 25.39 1.98
CA TRP A 316 14.90 25.04 0.77
C TRP A 316 14.51 23.69 0.21
N LEU A 317 14.37 22.65 1.04
CA LEU A 317 13.92 21.33 0.61
C LEU A 317 12.51 21.36 0.00
N MET A 318 11.63 22.22 0.51
CA MET A 318 10.27 22.39 -0.03
C MET A 318 10.23 23.08 -1.39
N GLU A 319 11.29 23.80 -1.78
CA GLU A 319 11.45 24.44 -3.10
C GLU A 319 11.93 23.43 -4.17
N LEU A 320 12.51 22.30 -3.76
CA LEU A 320 12.98 21.25 -4.67
C LEU A 320 11.80 20.53 -5.35
N ARG A 321 11.45 20.97 -6.55
CA ARG A 321 10.31 20.45 -7.32
C ARG A 321 10.69 20.04 -8.74
#